data_bde78e19c90b2c3769f8abbfaaec5d1f
#
_entry.id   bde78e19c90b2c3769f8abbfaaec5d1f
#
_cell.length_a   1.000
_cell.length_b   1.000
_cell.length_c   1.000
_cell.angle_alpha   90.00
_cell.angle_beta   90.00
_cell.angle_gamma   90.00
#
_symmetry.space_group_name_H-M   'P 1'
#
loop_
_entity.id
_entity.type
_entity.pdbx_description
1 polymer ?
#
loop_
_entity_poly.entity_id
_entity_poly.type
_entity_poly.pdbx_seq_one_letter_code
_entity_poly.pdbx_strand_id
1 'polypeptide(L)'
;MGILRNYRWLKARDLKSYPKPDFAKKAATEAEVAVCEALRQIEDVVEVYHSARIDQIISGKSRREADIIALLRNRIVFIEVKNYKGEVTMVENVLHQNGQSRGWTFAKLEEAVGRFHEISRHVGIEIQRDTIETVLACVGYANVDESVQPRALTGSYVAASRDELLSLLSTSEEHHEDFDEETLKALKKLLSMFGTWDAIEFPNEARHEGDLIQPRDEVREWRITYSELQIRNQRSWWSTFFRGPKFVGDLIPRLGNNVKTVDIDQHQLAVLHNPHERIDEEYPFEDVAVLTFGYKEVPDWSKVQLMEPTKKTKENRETVIPTPQEGDVYHQARIVRHLTQGAHQGIVFRLDDKNEGVLWRDQMSVMEWDNKDVLLAVNSAQDVEVTSSTFNKAKKRWRIKVKTI
;
A
#
# COMPACT_ATOMS: atom_id res chain seq x y z
N MET A 1 -0.29 41.85 31.20
CA MET A 1 -1.09 40.64 30.92
C MET A 1 -0.28 39.39 30.51
N GLY A 2 0.98 39.53 30.12
CA GLY A 2 1.82 38.45 29.61
C GLY A 2 2.20 37.35 30.63
N ILE A 3 2.66 37.72 31.82
CA ILE A 3 3.23 36.76 32.82
C ILE A 3 2.23 35.74 33.28
N LEU A 4 0.99 36.12 33.60
CA LEU A 4 -0.06 35.18 34.00
C LEU A 4 -0.45 34.20 32.87
N ARG A 5 -0.42 34.67 31.62
CA ARG A 5 -0.66 33.81 30.45
C ARG A 5 0.49 32.80 30.29
N ASN A 6 1.73 33.26 30.42
CA ASN A 6 2.91 32.41 30.31
C ASN A 6 2.99 31.36 31.43
N TYR A 7 2.64 31.74 32.67
CA TYR A 7 2.52 30.82 33.80
C TYR A 7 1.44 29.76 33.56
N ARG A 8 0.27 30.19 33.07
CA ARG A 8 -0.81 29.26 32.72
C ARG A 8 -0.39 28.30 31.61
N TRP A 9 0.34 28.79 30.61
CA TRP A 9 0.88 27.97 29.52
C TRP A 9 1.86 26.91 30.06
N LEU A 10 2.84 27.29 30.86
CA LEU A 10 3.79 26.37 31.48
C LEU A 10 3.08 25.30 32.31
N LYS A 11 2.12 25.70 33.13
CA LYS A 11 1.34 24.78 33.96
C LYS A 11 0.42 23.88 33.11
N ALA A 12 -0.18 24.43 32.06
CA ALA A 12 -1.02 23.65 31.15
C ALA A 12 -0.21 22.60 30.38
N ARG A 13 1.02 22.95 29.96
CA ARG A 13 1.93 22.01 29.30
C ARG A 13 2.25 20.81 30.17
N ASP A 14 2.54 21.02 31.43
CA ASP A 14 2.85 19.93 32.39
C ASP A 14 1.63 19.05 32.72
N LEU A 15 0.42 19.58 32.50
CA LEU A 15 -0.85 18.87 32.69
C LEU A 15 -1.49 18.36 31.39
N LYS A 16 -0.83 18.61 30.26
CA LYS A 16 -1.38 18.26 28.94
C LYS A 16 -1.44 16.75 28.78
N SER A 17 -2.61 16.26 28.41
CA SER A 17 -2.79 14.85 28.07
C SER A 17 -2.45 14.66 26.60
N TYR A 18 -1.31 14.08 26.32
CA TYR A 18 -0.96 13.62 24.99
C TYR A 18 -1.68 12.31 24.66
N PRO A 19 -1.83 11.95 23.38
CA PRO A 19 -2.26 10.62 22.99
C PRO A 19 -1.45 9.55 23.72
N LYS A 20 -2.08 8.45 24.05
CA LYS A 20 -1.35 7.34 24.68
C LYS A 20 -0.49 6.62 23.66
N PRO A 21 0.75 6.24 24.02
CA PRO A 21 1.55 5.40 23.14
C PRO A 21 0.80 4.10 22.81
N ASP A 22 0.72 3.77 21.53
CA ASP A 22 0.19 2.48 21.09
C ASP A 22 1.32 1.44 21.12
N PHE A 23 1.43 0.74 22.24
CA PHE A 23 2.43 -0.30 22.42
C PHE A 23 2.24 -1.47 21.45
N ALA A 24 1.00 -1.76 21.02
CA ALA A 24 0.75 -2.81 20.05
C ALA A 24 1.28 -2.42 18.66
N LYS A 25 1.06 -1.18 18.24
CA LYS A 25 1.61 -0.64 17.00
C LYS A 25 3.14 -0.58 17.05
N LYS A 26 3.72 -0.12 18.17
CA LYS A 26 5.18 -0.12 18.37
C LYS A 26 5.78 -1.52 18.22
N ALA A 27 5.19 -2.52 18.87
CA ALA A 27 5.62 -3.91 18.77
C ALA A 27 5.44 -4.50 17.35
N ALA A 28 4.43 -4.07 16.60
CA ALA A 28 4.26 -4.45 15.19
C ALA A 28 5.38 -3.86 14.34
N THR A 29 5.66 -2.57 14.45
CA THR A 29 6.74 -1.89 13.72
C THR A 29 8.12 -2.48 14.07
N GLU A 30 8.39 -2.77 15.34
CA GLU A 30 9.63 -3.44 15.74
C GLU A 30 9.77 -4.83 15.10
N ALA A 31 8.68 -5.59 14.98
CA ALA A 31 8.69 -6.87 14.30
C ALA A 31 8.99 -6.72 12.79
N GLU A 32 8.39 -5.74 12.13
CA GLU A 32 8.65 -5.44 10.72
C GLU A 32 10.12 -5.05 10.49
N VAL A 33 10.67 -4.16 11.33
CA VAL A 33 12.09 -3.77 11.25
C VAL A 33 13.01 -4.97 11.44
N ALA A 34 12.74 -5.85 12.42
CA ALA A 34 13.52 -7.06 12.65
C ALA A 34 13.46 -8.03 11.44
N VAL A 35 12.31 -8.11 10.76
CA VAL A 35 12.19 -8.87 9.51
C VAL A 35 13.00 -8.23 8.40
N CYS A 36 12.94 -6.91 8.21
CA CYS A 36 13.74 -6.21 7.22
C CYS A 36 15.24 -6.43 7.41
N GLU A 37 15.73 -6.37 8.66
CA GLU A 37 17.13 -6.61 8.97
C GLU A 37 17.54 -8.05 8.65
N ALA A 38 16.70 -9.02 8.95
CA ALA A 38 16.96 -10.42 8.64
C ALA A 38 16.96 -10.70 7.13
N LEU A 39 16.02 -10.11 6.38
CA LEU A 39 15.95 -10.25 4.93
C LEU A 39 17.18 -9.68 4.22
N ARG A 40 17.77 -8.60 4.71
CA ARG A 40 19.00 -8.02 4.16
C ARG A 40 20.25 -8.92 4.30
N GLN A 41 20.17 -9.99 5.09
CA GLN A 41 21.26 -10.97 5.23
C GLN A 41 21.15 -12.12 4.23
N ILE A 42 20.05 -12.22 3.48
CA ILE A 42 19.87 -13.24 2.44
C ILE A 42 20.65 -12.81 1.19
N GLU A 43 21.48 -13.69 0.65
CA GLU A 43 22.38 -13.39 -0.48
C GLU A 43 21.64 -12.94 -1.74
N ASP A 44 20.48 -13.57 -2.03
CA ASP A 44 19.67 -13.27 -3.22
C ASP A 44 18.82 -12.01 -3.08
N VAL A 45 18.70 -11.43 -1.88
CA VAL A 45 17.97 -10.20 -1.66
C VAL A 45 18.82 -9.01 -2.08
N VAL A 46 18.38 -8.35 -3.13
CA VAL A 46 19.03 -7.18 -3.73
C VAL A 46 18.75 -5.92 -2.94
N GLU A 47 17.50 -5.74 -2.47
CA GLU A 47 17.09 -4.60 -1.65
C GLU A 47 15.77 -4.88 -0.89
N VAL A 48 15.59 -4.21 0.26
CA VAL A 48 14.40 -4.34 1.10
C VAL A 48 13.81 -2.95 1.37
N TYR A 49 12.53 -2.78 1.05
CA TYR A 49 11.76 -1.55 1.26
C TYR A 49 10.73 -1.77 2.36
N HIS A 50 10.74 -0.92 3.39
CA HIS A 50 9.85 -0.98 4.54
C HIS A 50 8.73 0.05 4.42
N SER A 51 7.50 -0.32 4.78
CA SER A 51 6.30 0.54 4.78
C SER A 51 6.10 1.29 3.47
N ALA A 52 6.25 0.58 2.33
CA ALA A 52 6.15 1.18 1.02
C ALA A 52 4.69 1.51 0.69
N ARG A 53 4.43 2.76 0.27
CA ARG A 53 3.10 3.25 -0.06
C ARG A 53 2.90 3.34 -1.56
N ILE A 54 2.15 2.40 -2.09
CA ILE A 54 1.92 2.25 -3.53
C ILE A 54 0.72 3.09 -3.95
N ASP A 55 0.96 3.98 -4.90
CA ASP A 55 -0.04 4.89 -5.45
C ASP A 55 -1.01 4.19 -6.42
N GLN A 56 -2.00 4.95 -6.89
CA GLN A 56 -2.77 4.63 -8.10
C GLN A 56 -2.42 5.64 -9.20
N ILE A 57 -2.22 5.16 -10.42
CA ILE A 57 -1.85 6.03 -11.55
C ILE A 57 -2.93 7.09 -11.85
N ILE A 58 -4.20 6.72 -11.74
CA ILE A 58 -5.31 7.50 -12.32
C ILE A 58 -6.08 8.35 -11.30
N SER A 59 -6.00 8.10 -10.00
CA SER A 59 -7.00 8.67 -9.11
C SER A 59 -6.51 9.51 -7.94
N GLY A 60 -5.21 9.56 -7.65
CA GLY A 60 -4.69 10.31 -6.49
C GLY A 60 -5.36 9.95 -5.15
N LYS A 61 -6.19 8.91 -5.14
CA LYS A 61 -6.96 8.47 -3.97
C LYS A 61 -6.26 7.28 -3.33
N SER A 62 -6.28 7.24 -2.05
CA SER A 62 -5.84 6.18 -1.14
C SER A 62 -4.67 5.33 -1.64
N ARG A 63 -3.52 5.50 -1.04
CA ARG A 63 -2.37 4.62 -1.23
C ARG A 63 -2.60 3.30 -0.54
N ARG A 64 -1.95 2.25 -1.02
CA ARG A 64 -1.86 0.98 -0.31
C ARG A 64 -0.48 0.82 0.27
N GLU A 65 -0.43 0.51 1.52
CA GLU A 65 0.81 0.16 2.21
C GLU A 65 1.11 -1.31 1.98
N ALA A 66 2.39 -1.59 1.75
CA ALA A 66 2.98 -2.90 1.87
C ALA A 66 3.98 -2.83 3.02
N ASP A 67 3.82 -3.67 4.03
CA ASP A 67 4.69 -3.67 5.22
C ASP A 67 6.15 -3.81 4.77
N ILE A 68 6.43 -4.77 3.89
CA ILE A 68 7.77 -4.99 3.32
C ILE A 68 7.66 -5.38 1.85
N ILE A 69 8.55 -4.83 1.02
CA ILE A 69 8.81 -5.33 -0.34
C ILE A 69 10.26 -5.75 -0.41
N ALA A 70 10.50 -7.02 -0.68
CA ALA A 70 11.83 -7.55 -0.94
C ALA A 70 12.04 -7.71 -2.46
N LEU A 71 13.07 -7.07 -3.00
CA LEU A 71 13.52 -7.26 -4.37
C LEU A 71 14.62 -8.33 -4.35
N LEU A 72 14.37 -9.47 -4.97
CA LEU A 72 15.33 -10.53 -5.20
C LEU A 72 15.85 -10.46 -6.64
N ARG A 73 16.86 -11.26 -6.97
CA ARG A 73 17.44 -11.28 -8.31
C ARG A 73 16.45 -11.70 -9.40
N ASN A 74 15.53 -12.59 -9.06
CA ASN A 74 14.59 -13.21 -10.01
C ASN A 74 13.10 -12.94 -9.70
N ARG A 75 12.77 -12.31 -8.57
CA ARG A 75 11.39 -12.05 -8.16
C ARG A 75 11.26 -10.86 -7.21
N ILE A 76 10.03 -10.42 -7.04
CA ILE A 76 9.65 -9.36 -6.10
C ILE A 76 8.65 -9.95 -5.11
N VAL A 77 8.92 -9.82 -3.81
CA VAL A 77 8.07 -10.40 -2.77
C VAL A 77 7.44 -9.31 -1.92
N PHE A 78 6.13 -9.29 -1.88
CA PHE A 78 5.33 -8.43 -1.01
C PHE A 78 5.01 -9.19 0.26
N ILE A 79 5.43 -8.66 1.40
CA ILE A 79 5.31 -9.34 2.68
C ILE A 79 4.45 -8.51 3.61
N GLU A 80 3.37 -9.10 4.11
CA GLU A 80 2.57 -8.56 5.21
C GLU A 80 3.02 -9.23 6.50
N VAL A 81 3.49 -8.44 7.45
CA VAL A 81 4.03 -8.93 8.73
C VAL A 81 2.97 -8.86 9.81
N LYS A 82 2.75 -9.96 10.52
CA LYS A 82 1.84 -10.02 11.66
C LYS A 82 2.54 -10.57 12.90
N ASN A 83 2.65 -9.72 13.92
CA ASN A 83 3.20 -10.11 15.23
C ASN A 83 2.09 -10.70 16.13
N TYR A 84 1.42 -11.75 15.63
CA TYR A 84 0.33 -12.39 16.34
C TYR A 84 0.83 -13.36 17.42
N LYS A 85 0.01 -13.52 18.46
CA LYS A 85 0.22 -14.51 19.52
C LYS A 85 -1.02 -15.39 19.63
N GLY A 86 -0.80 -16.68 19.93
CA GLY A 86 -1.89 -17.65 20.07
C GLY A 86 -2.32 -18.23 18.71
N GLU A 87 -3.56 -18.66 18.62
CA GLU A 87 -4.09 -19.34 17.46
C GLU A 87 -4.46 -18.37 16.33
N VAL A 88 -4.03 -18.66 15.12
CA VAL A 88 -4.38 -17.92 13.91
C VAL A 88 -5.07 -18.87 12.94
N THR A 89 -6.32 -18.53 12.58
CA THR A 89 -7.18 -19.31 11.69
C THR A 89 -7.72 -18.45 10.58
N MET A 90 -8.25 -19.07 9.51
CA MET A 90 -8.93 -18.36 8.44
C MET A 90 -10.36 -18.90 8.27
N VAL A 91 -11.34 -18.00 8.32
CA VAL A 91 -12.75 -18.29 8.09
C VAL A 91 -13.27 -17.35 7.01
N GLU A 92 -13.83 -17.88 5.94
CA GLU A 92 -14.38 -17.10 4.81
C GLU A 92 -13.42 -16.02 4.26
N ASN A 93 -12.13 -16.36 4.16
CA ASN A 93 -11.02 -15.45 3.76
C ASN A 93 -10.72 -14.31 4.75
N VAL A 94 -11.31 -14.31 5.91
CA VAL A 94 -11.02 -13.38 6.98
C VAL A 94 -10.06 -14.04 7.95
N LEU A 95 -8.95 -13.37 8.23
CA LEU A 95 -7.98 -13.83 9.21
C LEU A 95 -8.53 -13.60 10.61
N HIS A 96 -8.42 -14.60 11.48
CA HIS A 96 -8.83 -14.56 12.88
C HIS A 96 -7.64 -14.84 13.77
N GLN A 97 -7.54 -14.12 14.87
CA GLN A 97 -6.56 -14.37 15.95
C GLN A 97 -7.32 -14.65 17.24
N ASN A 98 -7.16 -15.82 17.81
CA ASN A 98 -7.89 -16.26 19.02
C ASN A 98 -9.41 -16.03 18.86
N GLY A 99 -9.96 -16.36 17.69
CA GLY A 99 -11.38 -16.21 17.36
C GLY A 99 -11.81 -14.77 17.02
N GLN A 100 -10.95 -13.77 17.13
CA GLN A 100 -11.26 -12.37 16.77
C GLN A 100 -10.86 -12.08 15.33
N SER A 101 -11.77 -11.51 14.55
CA SER A 101 -11.52 -11.09 13.16
C SER A 101 -10.40 -10.04 13.07
N ARG A 102 -9.49 -10.23 12.11
CA ARG A 102 -8.36 -9.33 11.81
C ARG A 102 -8.41 -8.76 10.38
N GLY A 103 -9.46 -9.10 9.64
CA GLY A 103 -9.72 -8.54 8.31
C GLY A 103 -9.13 -9.34 7.15
N TRP A 104 -9.14 -8.72 5.97
CA TRP A 104 -8.87 -9.34 4.66
C TRP A 104 -7.41 -9.12 4.25
N THR A 105 -6.48 -9.76 4.90
CA THR A 105 -5.03 -9.50 4.73
C THR A 105 -4.56 -9.80 3.30
N PHE A 106 -4.92 -10.96 2.74
CA PHE A 106 -4.52 -11.31 1.37
C PHE A 106 -5.10 -10.37 0.31
N ALA A 107 -6.36 -9.92 0.47
CA ALA A 107 -6.94 -8.97 -0.47
C ALA A 107 -6.20 -7.63 -0.50
N LYS A 108 -5.64 -7.19 0.63
CA LYS A 108 -4.81 -5.98 0.70
C LYS A 108 -3.49 -6.15 -0.05
N LEU A 109 -2.82 -7.29 0.16
CA LEU A 109 -1.59 -7.64 -0.57
C LEU A 109 -1.83 -7.68 -2.08
N GLU A 110 -2.88 -8.37 -2.51
CA GLU A 110 -3.29 -8.45 -3.91
C GLU A 110 -3.52 -7.07 -4.54
N GLU A 111 -4.20 -6.18 -3.82
CA GLU A 111 -4.42 -4.82 -4.29
C GLU A 111 -3.10 -4.05 -4.42
N ALA A 112 -2.18 -4.20 -3.46
CA ALA A 112 -0.86 -3.57 -3.51
C ALA A 112 -0.04 -4.06 -4.71
N VAL A 113 -0.02 -5.38 -4.93
CA VAL A 113 0.64 -6.00 -6.07
C VAL A 113 0.02 -5.57 -7.40
N GLY A 114 -1.31 -5.53 -7.48
CA GLY A 114 -2.00 -5.08 -8.69
C GLY A 114 -1.62 -3.65 -9.08
N ARG A 115 -1.56 -2.75 -8.09
CA ARG A 115 -1.12 -1.36 -8.30
C ARG A 115 0.34 -1.26 -8.71
N PHE A 116 1.21 -2.00 -8.04
CA PHE A 116 2.63 -2.04 -8.39
C PHE A 116 2.83 -2.52 -9.84
N HIS A 117 2.18 -3.61 -10.23
CA HIS A 117 2.25 -4.14 -11.59
C HIS A 117 1.71 -3.15 -12.64
N GLU A 118 0.64 -2.40 -12.32
CA GLU A 118 0.11 -1.35 -13.19
C GLU A 118 1.13 -0.21 -13.35
N ILE A 119 1.73 0.25 -12.26
CA ILE A 119 2.75 1.31 -12.29
C ILE A 119 4.00 0.86 -13.04
N SER A 120 4.52 -0.35 -12.78
CA SER A 120 5.71 -0.87 -13.45
C SER A 120 5.54 -0.89 -14.98
N ARG A 121 4.41 -1.39 -15.46
CA ARG A 121 4.08 -1.36 -16.91
C ARG A 121 3.98 0.07 -17.46
N HIS A 122 3.40 0.98 -16.67
CA HIS A 122 3.24 2.38 -17.08
C HIS A 122 4.59 3.08 -17.26
N VAL A 123 5.57 2.79 -16.41
CA VAL A 123 6.92 3.38 -16.48
C VAL A 123 7.88 2.61 -17.40
N GLY A 124 7.38 1.62 -18.14
CA GLY A 124 8.12 0.85 -19.14
C GLY A 124 8.82 -0.40 -18.61
N ILE A 125 8.59 -0.79 -17.34
CA ILE A 125 9.15 -2.04 -16.80
C ILE A 125 8.17 -3.17 -17.05
N GLU A 126 8.50 -4.05 -18.00
CA GLU A 126 7.69 -5.24 -18.28
C GLU A 126 8.15 -6.41 -17.42
N ILE A 127 7.41 -6.71 -16.36
CA ILE A 127 7.59 -7.89 -15.51
C ILE A 127 6.38 -8.80 -15.62
N GLN A 128 6.61 -10.10 -15.54
CA GLN A 128 5.53 -11.07 -15.54
C GLN A 128 4.84 -11.06 -14.16
N ARG A 129 3.53 -11.32 -14.12
CA ARG A 129 2.79 -11.29 -12.85
C ARG A 129 3.24 -12.41 -11.90
N ASP A 130 3.67 -13.54 -12.41
CA ASP A 130 4.14 -14.69 -11.67
C ASP A 130 5.52 -14.47 -11.00
N THR A 131 6.30 -13.47 -11.47
CA THR A 131 7.53 -13.05 -10.77
C THR A 131 7.24 -12.16 -9.55
N ILE A 132 5.97 -11.87 -9.24
CA ILE A 132 5.57 -11.12 -8.06
C ILE A 132 4.86 -12.04 -7.09
N GLU A 133 5.48 -12.31 -5.97
CA GLU A 133 4.96 -13.17 -4.91
C GLU A 133 4.39 -12.36 -3.74
N THR A 134 3.53 -13.01 -2.95
CA THR A 134 2.99 -12.44 -1.72
C THR A 134 3.19 -13.39 -0.56
N VAL A 135 3.58 -12.87 0.60
CA VAL A 135 3.76 -13.66 1.81
C VAL A 135 3.04 -13.02 2.99
N LEU A 136 2.22 -13.81 3.68
CA LEU A 136 1.76 -13.47 5.02
C LEU A 136 2.74 -14.07 6.03
N ALA A 137 3.50 -13.24 6.74
CA ALA A 137 4.50 -13.67 7.71
C ALA A 137 3.98 -13.46 9.16
N CYS A 138 3.65 -14.54 9.85
CA CYS A 138 3.25 -14.55 11.25
C CYS A 138 4.49 -14.72 12.15
N VAL A 139 5.20 -13.62 12.44
CA VAL A 139 6.52 -13.64 13.11
C VAL A 139 6.48 -13.63 14.63
N GLY A 140 5.27 -13.57 15.22
CA GLY A 140 5.08 -13.69 16.67
C GLY A 140 5.10 -15.15 17.15
N TYR A 141 4.60 -15.37 18.35
CA TYR A 141 4.41 -16.73 18.89
C TYR A 141 3.00 -17.24 18.53
N ALA A 142 2.71 -17.25 17.23
CA ALA A 142 1.43 -17.73 16.70
C ALA A 142 1.49 -19.20 16.37
N ASN A 143 0.39 -19.91 16.66
CA ASN A 143 0.11 -21.23 16.10
C ASN A 143 -0.80 -21.02 14.89
N VAL A 144 -0.22 -21.13 13.70
CA VAL A 144 -0.92 -20.89 12.44
C VAL A 144 -1.57 -22.19 11.99
N ASP A 145 -2.90 -22.18 11.92
CA ASP A 145 -3.70 -23.33 11.51
C ASP A 145 -3.60 -23.57 9.99
N GLU A 146 -3.74 -24.81 9.55
CA GLU A 146 -3.73 -25.20 8.13
C GLU A 146 -4.81 -24.50 7.29
N SER A 147 -5.87 -23.98 7.91
CA SER A 147 -6.88 -23.17 7.23
C SER A 147 -6.36 -21.84 6.70
N VAL A 148 -5.23 -21.34 7.26
CA VAL A 148 -4.58 -20.11 6.83
C VAL A 148 -3.79 -20.39 5.56
N GLN A 149 -4.51 -20.51 4.46
CA GLN A 149 -3.91 -20.68 3.15
C GLN A 149 -4.36 -19.56 2.21
N PRO A 150 -3.48 -19.00 1.39
CA PRO A 150 -3.91 -18.12 0.34
C PRO A 150 -4.79 -18.91 -0.62
N ARG A 151 -5.96 -18.37 -0.99
CA ARG A 151 -6.73 -18.98 -2.05
C ARG A 151 -5.90 -18.96 -3.33
N ALA A 152 -5.48 -20.15 -3.75
CA ALA A 152 -5.08 -20.57 -5.10
C ALA A 152 -4.49 -19.50 -6.07
N LEU A 153 -3.89 -18.44 -5.56
CA LEU A 153 -3.12 -17.52 -6.39
C LEU A 153 -1.69 -18.06 -6.44
N THR A 154 -1.25 -18.41 -7.62
CA THR A 154 0.15 -18.77 -7.90
C THR A 154 1.05 -17.68 -7.27
N GLY A 155 2.01 -18.09 -6.44
CA GLY A 155 2.94 -17.17 -5.80
C GLY A 155 2.45 -16.49 -4.51
N SER A 156 1.48 -17.09 -3.80
CA SER A 156 1.09 -16.63 -2.47
C SER A 156 1.40 -17.68 -1.41
N TYR A 157 2.04 -17.27 -0.32
CA TYR A 157 2.56 -18.13 0.72
C TYR A 157 2.20 -17.65 2.12
N VAL A 158 2.26 -18.55 3.09
CA VAL A 158 2.16 -18.23 4.51
C VAL A 158 3.41 -18.74 5.20
N ALA A 159 4.06 -17.89 5.97
CA ALA A 159 5.16 -18.26 6.85
C ALA A 159 4.70 -18.14 8.31
N ALA A 160 4.69 -19.26 9.04
CA ALA A 160 4.25 -19.31 10.43
C ALA A 160 5.30 -18.78 11.41
N SER A 161 6.51 -18.50 10.93
CA SER A 161 7.60 -17.93 11.70
C SER A 161 8.54 -17.10 10.82
N ARG A 162 9.41 -16.32 11.48
CA ARG A 162 10.47 -15.60 10.76
C ARG A 162 11.43 -16.56 10.07
N ASP A 163 11.80 -17.67 10.70
CA ASP A 163 12.76 -18.63 10.15
C ASP A 163 12.17 -19.32 8.91
N GLU A 164 10.87 -19.62 8.92
CA GLU A 164 10.16 -20.15 7.77
C GLU A 164 10.12 -19.14 6.62
N LEU A 165 9.84 -17.86 6.91
CA LEU A 165 9.93 -16.77 5.92
C LEU A 165 11.32 -16.71 5.29
N LEU A 166 12.38 -16.73 6.10
CA LEU A 166 13.76 -16.68 5.60
C LEU A 166 14.08 -17.92 4.76
N SER A 167 13.65 -19.11 5.18
CA SER A 167 13.81 -20.35 4.42
C SER A 167 13.10 -20.27 3.07
N LEU A 168 11.85 -19.81 3.05
CA LEU A 168 11.06 -19.63 1.81
C LEU A 168 11.76 -18.69 0.81
N LEU A 169 12.39 -17.63 1.29
CA LEU A 169 13.06 -16.67 0.41
C LEU A 169 14.46 -17.09 0.01
N SER A 170 15.13 -17.94 0.81
CA SER A 170 16.45 -18.48 0.52
C SER A 170 16.43 -19.70 -0.41
N THR A 171 15.29 -20.40 -0.48
CA THR A 171 15.12 -21.47 -1.47
C THR A 171 14.84 -20.81 -2.81
N SER A 172 15.85 -20.71 -3.65
CA SER A 172 15.64 -20.40 -5.06
C SER A 172 14.94 -21.61 -5.68
N GLU A 173 13.62 -21.62 -5.67
CA GLU A 173 12.92 -22.50 -6.58
C GLU A 173 13.29 -22.04 -7.99
N GLU A 174 13.78 -22.95 -8.81
CA GLU A 174 14.38 -22.76 -10.14
C GLU A 174 13.39 -22.22 -11.20
N HIS A 175 12.39 -21.43 -10.80
CA HIS A 175 11.23 -21.17 -11.65
C HIS A 175 11.29 -19.86 -12.44
N HIS A 176 12.18 -18.93 -12.07
CA HIS A 176 12.30 -17.66 -12.79
C HIS A 176 13.77 -17.35 -13.14
N GLU A 177 13.97 -16.92 -14.37
CA GLU A 177 15.26 -16.37 -14.78
C GLU A 177 15.54 -15.07 -14.01
N ASP A 178 16.82 -14.82 -13.71
CA ASP A 178 17.25 -13.59 -13.07
C ASP A 178 16.86 -12.38 -13.92
N PHE A 179 16.42 -11.32 -13.28
CA PHE A 179 16.24 -10.02 -13.94
C PHE A 179 17.61 -9.55 -14.46
N ASP A 180 17.62 -9.00 -15.68
CA ASP A 180 18.81 -8.35 -16.17
C ASP A 180 19.16 -7.09 -15.33
N GLU A 181 20.40 -6.62 -15.45
CA GLU A 181 20.89 -5.48 -14.65
C GLU A 181 20.10 -4.18 -14.91
N GLU A 182 19.59 -3.97 -16.12
CA GLU A 182 18.81 -2.79 -16.47
C GLU A 182 17.45 -2.85 -15.79
N THR A 183 16.79 -3.99 -15.83
CA THR A 183 15.51 -4.24 -15.14
C THR A 183 15.68 -4.11 -13.63
N LEU A 184 16.71 -4.70 -13.03
CA LEU A 184 17.00 -4.56 -11.58
C LEU A 184 17.22 -3.09 -11.19
N LYS A 185 17.97 -2.35 -11.99
CA LYS A 185 18.21 -0.92 -11.74
C LYS A 185 16.92 -0.11 -11.84
N ALA A 186 16.08 -0.40 -12.84
CA ALA A 186 14.80 0.26 -13.02
C ALA A 186 13.83 -0.08 -11.88
N LEU A 187 13.77 -1.34 -11.43
CA LEU A 187 12.97 -1.78 -10.29
C LEU A 187 13.41 -1.12 -8.99
N LYS A 188 14.72 -1.08 -8.70
CA LYS A 188 15.26 -0.34 -7.54
C LYS A 188 14.82 1.12 -7.56
N LYS A 189 14.94 1.77 -8.73
CA LYS A 189 14.53 3.16 -8.87
C LYS A 189 13.03 3.32 -8.66
N LEU A 190 12.20 2.46 -9.25
CA LEU A 190 10.75 2.47 -9.07
C LEU A 190 10.38 2.30 -7.59
N LEU A 191 10.88 1.25 -6.94
CA LEU A 191 10.57 0.96 -5.54
C LEU A 191 11.03 2.08 -4.60
N SER A 192 12.18 2.72 -4.90
CA SER A 192 12.66 3.87 -4.14
C SER A 192 11.80 5.14 -4.30
N MET A 193 10.92 5.19 -5.31
CA MET A 193 10.00 6.32 -5.52
C MET A 193 8.74 6.19 -4.67
N PHE A 194 8.41 5.00 -4.18
CA PHE A 194 7.33 4.84 -3.20
C PHE A 194 7.76 5.46 -1.87
N GLY A 195 6.90 6.30 -1.32
CA GLY A 195 7.13 6.93 -0.02
C GLY A 195 6.72 6.03 1.14
N THR A 196 6.93 6.55 2.34
CA THR A 196 6.39 5.99 3.58
C THR A 196 5.37 6.95 4.18
N TRP A 197 4.80 6.64 5.36
CA TRP A 197 3.94 7.56 6.08
C TRP A 197 4.74 8.75 6.63
N ASP A 198 4.10 9.94 6.61
CA ASP A 198 4.53 10.99 7.52
C ASP A 198 4.15 10.59 8.95
N ALA A 199 4.85 11.12 9.94
CA ALA A 199 4.49 10.85 11.32
C ALA A 199 4.64 12.10 12.20
N ILE A 200 3.79 12.17 13.21
CA ILE A 200 3.86 13.13 14.30
C ILE A 200 4.23 12.36 15.57
N GLU A 201 5.32 12.75 16.20
CA GLU A 201 5.72 12.22 17.51
C GLU A 201 5.51 13.28 18.58
N PHE A 202 4.97 12.85 19.71
CA PHE A 202 4.69 13.68 20.87
C PHE A 202 5.79 13.52 21.92
N PRO A 203 5.92 14.46 22.89
CA PRO A 203 6.93 14.38 23.95
C PRO A 203 6.85 13.14 24.84
N ASN A 204 5.73 12.43 24.86
CA ASN A 204 5.52 11.17 25.58
C ASN A 204 5.76 9.92 24.73
N GLU A 205 6.44 10.06 23.59
CA GLU A 205 6.73 8.98 22.62
C GLU A 205 5.49 8.39 21.92
N ALA A 206 4.31 8.99 22.08
CA ALA A 206 3.18 8.64 21.24
C ALA A 206 3.46 9.03 19.79
N ARG A 207 3.06 8.21 18.84
CA ARG A 207 3.30 8.42 17.39
C ARG A 207 2.01 8.21 16.62
N HIS A 208 1.67 9.19 15.77
CA HIS A 208 0.58 9.10 14.82
C HIS A 208 1.13 9.16 13.40
N GLU A 209 0.61 8.34 12.53
CA GLU A 209 1.04 8.24 11.14
C GLU A 209 -0.11 8.54 10.19
N GLY A 210 0.21 9.22 9.09
CA GLY A 210 -0.77 9.63 8.08
C GLY A 210 -0.11 10.49 7.00
N ASP A 211 -0.92 11.21 6.24
CA ASP A 211 -0.44 12.21 5.29
C ASP A 211 -0.45 13.59 5.95
N LEU A 212 0.71 14.16 6.19
CA LEU A 212 0.82 15.54 6.68
C LEU A 212 0.41 16.51 5.56
N ILE A 213 -0.73 17.17 5.72
CA ILE A 213 -1.34 18.04 4.71
C ILE A 213 -1.21 19.52 5.03
N GLN A 214 -0.87 19.87 6.26
CA GLN A 214 -0.57 21.25 6.68
C GLN A 214 0.65 21.31 7.60
N PRO A 215 1.41 22.41 7.55
CA PRO A 215 1.31 23.57 6.64
C PRO A 215 1.67 23.18 5.19
N ARG A 216 0.81 23.51 4.23
CA ARG A 216 0.85 22.91 2.89
C ARG A 216 2.12 23.24 2.11
N ASP A 217 2.48 24.51 2.05
CA ASP A 217 3.58 24.95 1.20
C ASP A 217 4.94 24.60 1.84
N GLU A 218 5.09 24.81 3.15
CA GLU A 218 6.31 24.50 3.88
C GLU A 218 6.56 23.00 3.92
N VAL A 219 5.55 22.18 4.16
CA VAL A 219 5.67 20.71 4.16
C VAL A 219 6.08 20.19 2.79
N ARG A 220 5.54 20.76 1.72
CA ARG A 220 5.93 20.38 0.35
C ARG A 220 7.42 20.64 0.10
N GLU A 221 7.91 21.80 0.50
CA GLU A 221 9.33 22.17 0.38
C GLU A 221 10.22 21.29 1.27
N TRP A 222 9.79 21.08 2.53
CA TRP A 222 10.57 20.31 3.51
C TRP A 222 10.73 18.86 3.13
N ARG A 223 9.69 18.20 2.64
CA ARG A 223 9.72 16.78 2.21
C ARG A 223 10.79 16.46 1.18
N ILE A 224 11.09 17.40 0.30
CA ILE A 224 12.09 17.19 -0.76
C ILE A 224 13.49 17.07 -0.17
N THR A 225 13.80 17.91 0.81
CA THR A 225 15.17 18.09 1.29
C THR A 225 15.42 17.41 2.64
N TYR A 226 14.40 17.35 3.50
CA TYR A 226 14.54 16.94 4.89
C TYR A 226 13.77 15.66 5.19
N SER A 227 14.26 14.90 6.18
CA SER A 227 13.61 13.69 6.70
C SER A 227 12.75 14.00 7.91
N GLU A 228 13.15 14.99 8.71
CA GLU A 228 12.51 15.30 9.99
C GLU A 228 12.53 16.81 10.26
N LEU A 229 11.57 17.24 11.08
CA LEU A 229 11.55 18.54 11.76
C LEU A 229 11.45 18.28 13.25
N GLN A 230 12.51 18.55 14.00
CA GLN A 230 12.54 18.43 15.45
C GLN A 230 12.16 19.76 16.09
N ILE A 231 11.06 19.80 16.85
CA ILE A 231 10.50 21.03 17.41
C ILE A 231 10.89 21.14 18.88
N ARG A 232 11.44 22.29 19.25
CA ARG A 232 11.84 22.56 20.64
C ARG A 232 11.57 24.00 21.05
N ASN A 233 11.33 24.21 22.33
CA ASN A 233 11.31 25.55 22.91
C ASN A 233 12.75 26.04 23.09
N GLN A 234 13.11 27.11 22.37
CA GLN A 234 14.46 27.71 22.44
C GLN A 234 14.73 28.41 23.79
N ARG A 235 13.69 28.81 24.51
CA ARG A 235 13.83 29.57 25.74
C ARG A 235 13.89 28.64 26.96
N SER A 236 14.76 29.01 27.92
CA SER A 236 14.77 28.38 29.24
C SER A 236 13.44 28.61 29.97
N TRP A 237 13.15 27.82 31.02
CA TRP A 237 11.94 27.96 31.83
C TRP A 237 11.71 29.40 32.31
N TRP A 238 12.73 30.04 32.88
CA TRP A 238 12.67 31.43 33.35
C TRP A 238 12.40 32.42 32.21
N SER A 239 13.05 32.25 31.09
CA SER A 239 12.83 33.11 29.92
C SER A 239 11.43 32.95 29.35
N THR A 240 10.92 31.71 29.34
CA THR A 240 9.56 31.38 28.89
C THR A 240 8.51 31.97 29.83
N PHE A 241 8.77 31.95 31.15
CA PHE A 241 7.88 32.55 32.15
C PHE A 241 7.68 34.05 31.93
N PHE A 242 8.77 34.79 31.65
CA PHE A 242 8.69 36.24 31.49
C PHE A 242 8.32 36.70 30.08
N ARG A 243 8.77 35.97 29.05
CA ARG A 243 8.67 36.41 27.65
C ARG A 243 7.77 35.54 26.78
N GLY A 244 7.22 34.47 27.33
CA GLY A 244 6.49 33.45 26.59
C GLY A 244 7.41 32.43 25.91
N PRO A 245 6.84 31.33 25.37
CA PRO A 245 7.61 30.36 24.62
C PRO A 245 8.11 30.94 23.29
N LYS A 246 9.21 30.41 22.81
CA LYS A 246 9.70 30.61 21.43
C LYS A 246 10.07 29.26 20.85
N PHE A 247 9.29 28.79 19.91
CA PHE A 247 9.54 27.52 19.26
C PHE A 247 10.47 27.72 18.05
N VAL A 248 11.35 26.76 17.89
CA VAL A 248 12.20 26.60 16.71
C VAL A 248 12.13 25.16 16.25
N GLY A 249 12.27 24.94 14.97
CA GLY A 249 12.34 23.64 14.36
C GLY A 249 13.71 23.42 13.73
N ASP A 250 14.34 22.31 14.05
CA ASP A 250 15.59 21.89 13.41
C ASP A 250 15.24 20.89 12.30
N LEU A 251 15.39 21.31 11.05
CA LEU A 251 15.17 20.50 9.86
C LEU A 251 16.40 19.63 9.60
N ILE A 252 16.22 18.31 9.72
CA ILE A 252 17.26 17.31 9.55
C ILE A 252 17.29 16.89 8.07
N PRO A 253 18.39 17.09 7.35
CA PRO A 253 18.45 16.75 5.93
C PRO A 253 18.44 15.26 5.69
N ARG A 254 17.89 14.84 4.54
CA ARG A 254 17.95 13.43 4.08
C ARG A 254 19.36 12.98 3.71
N LEU A 255 20.17 13.91 3.26
CA LEU A 255 21.57 13.68 2.86
C LEU A 255 22.46 14.78 3.44
N GLY A 256 23.58 14.38 4.02
CA GLY A 256 24.51 15.31 4.63
C GLY A 256 24.13 15.71 6.07
N ASN A 257 24.86 16.67 6.65
CA ASN A 257 24.74 17.03 8.07
C ASN A 257 24.29 18.48 8.30
N ASN A 258 23.86 19.18 7.25
CA ASN A 258 23.51 20.59 7.36
C ASN A 258 22.10 20.79 7.91
N VAL A 259 21.96 20.85 9.22
CA VAL A 259 20.70 21.15 9.91
C VAL A 259 20.31 22.61 9.68
N LYS A 260 19.09 22.88 9.24
CA LYS A 260 18.54 24.21 9.08
C LYS A 260 17.56 24.50 10.22
N THR A 261 17.82 25.53 11.01
CA THR A 261 16.87 25.96 12.04
C THR A 261 15.90 26.98 11.47
N VAL A 262 14.60 26.78 11.72
CA VAL A 262 13.51 27.66 11.33
C VAL A 262 12.70 28.11 12.54
N ASP A 263 12.17 29.33 12.49
CA ASP A 263 11.23 29.78 13.52
C ASP A 263 9.86 29.12 13.28
N ILE A 264 9.24 28.61 14.35
CA ILE A 264 7.94 27.96 14.31
C ILE A 264 6.90 28.86 14.98
N ASP A 265 5.82 29.15 14.26
CA ASP A 265 4.65 29.78 14.88
C ASP A 265 3.94 28.76 15.79
N GLN A 266 3.87 29.09 17.08
CA GLN A 266 3.23 28.23 18.09
C GLN A 266 1.74 27.94 17.79
N HIS A 267 1.09 28.81 17.00
CA HIS A 267 -0.32 28.68 16.63
C HIS A 267 -0.53 27.93 15.31
N GLN A 268 0.56 27.63 14.62
CA GLN A 268 0.49 26.81 13.41
C GLN A 268 0.07 25.37 13.75
N LEU A 269 -0.78 24.80 12.93
CA LEU A 269 -1.27 23.45 13.10
C LEU A 269 -0.53 22.50 12.15
N ALA A 270 -0.11 21.36 12.68
CA ALA A 270 0.19 20.20 11.88
C ALA A 270 -1.13 19.41 11.68
N VAL A 271 -1.54 19.22 10.45
CA VAL A 271 -2.75 18.46 10.13
C VAL A 271 -2.36 17.17 9.45
N LEU A 272 -2.68 16.06 10.11
CA LEU A 272 -2.39 14.72 9.64
C LEU A 272 -3.68 14.08 9.13
N HIS A 273 -3.72 13.73 7.86
CA HIS A 273 -4.82 12.98 7.28
C HIS A 273 -4.61 11.48 7.49
N ASN A 274 -5.51 10.84 8.24
CA ASN A 274 -5.53 9.39 8.36
C ASN A 274 -6.44 8.80 7.28
N PRO A 275 -5.89 8.18 6.23
CA PRO A 275 -6.68 7.67 5.11
C PRO A 275 -7.51 6.42 5.47
N HIS A 276 -7.18 5.72 6.57
CA HIS A 276 -7.93 4.55 7.03
C HIS A 276 -9.23 4.98 7.71
N GLU A 277 -9.17 6.03 8.51
CA GLU A 277 -10.32 6.55 9.26
C GLU A 277 -11.03 7.67 8.50
N ARG A 278 -10.38 8.24 7.47
CA ARG A 278 -10.84 9.41 6.70
C ARG A 278 -11.08 10.64 7.59
N ILE A 279 -10.24 10.80 8.58
CA ILE A 279 -10.30 11.89 9.56
C ILE A 279 -9.02 12.70 9.43
N ASP A 280 -9.16 14.02 9.55
CA ASP A 280 -8.05 14.94 9.69
C ASP A 280 -7.84 15.22 11.18
N GLU A 281 -6.65 14.93 11.66
CA GLU A 281 -6.24 15.20 13.04
C GLU A 281 -5.38 16.45 13.09
N GLU A 282 -5.74 17.38 13.95
CA GLU A 282 -5.08 18.68 14.06
C GLU A 282 -4.24 18.76 15.35
N TYR A 283 -2.96 19.09 15.21
CA TYR A 283 -2.04 19.21 16.33
C TYR A 283 -1.31 20.55 16.29
N PRO A 284 -1.41 21.39 17.35
CA PRO A 284 -0.55 22.56 17.46
C PRO A 284 0.93 22.18 17.46
N PHE A 285 1.75 22.91 16.75
CA PHE A 285 3.21 22.64 16.71
C PHE A 285 3.88 22.69 18.09
N GLU A 286 3.31 23.42 19.04
CA GLU A 286 3.78 23.41 20.44
C GLU A 286 3.64 22.05 21.13
N ASP A 287 2.80 21.16 20.60
CA ASP A 287 2.54 19.82 21.12
C ASP A 287 3.36 18.73 20.44
N VAL A 288 3.95 19.04 19.33
CA VAL A 288 4.72 18.12 18.49
C VAL A 288 6.20 18.16 18.89
N ALA A 289 6.79 16.99 19.11
CA ALA A 289 8.21 16.86 19.35
C ALA A 289 8.97 16.68 18.02
N VAL A 290 8.46 15.80 17.15
CA VAL A 290 9.08 15.49 15.86
C VAL A 290 8.00 15.34 14.79
N LEU A 291 8.23 15.94 13.63
CA LEU A 291 7.55 15.59 12.38
C LEU A 291 8.50 14.78 11.52
N THR A 292 8.12 13.58 11.15
CA THR A 292 8.87 12.77 10.19
C THR A 292 8.23 12.93 8.81
N PHE A 293 9.04 13.27 7.81
CA PHE A 293 8.61 13.35 6.43
C PHE A 293 8.92 12.03 5.72
N GLY A 294 8.02 11.08 5.82
CA GLY A 294 8.14 9.77 5.20
C GLY A 294 7.98 9.80 3.68
N TYR A 295 7.40 10.88 3.19
CA TYR A 295 6.91 10.99 1.85
C TYR A 295 7.86 11.78 0.95
N LYS A 296 8.30 11.16 -0.14
CA LYS A 296 8.76 11.88 -1.32
C LYS A 296 7.51 12.29 -2.12
N GLU A 297 7.52 13.45 -2.76
CA GLU A 297 6.43 13.93 -3.59
C GLU A 297 5.94 12.79 -4.50
N VAL A 298 4.60 12.59 -4.57
CA VAL A 298 4.02 11.58 -5.49
C VAL A 298 4.57 11.88 -6.87
N PRO A 299 5.25 10.94 -7.50
CA PRO A 299 5.70 11.16 -8.87
C PRO A 299 4.47 11.43 -9.75
N ASP A 300 4.58 12.42 -10.62
CA ASP A 300 3.65 12.50 -11.73
C ASP A 300 3.95 11.33 -12.67
N TRP A 301 3.31 10.19 -12.40
CA TRP A 301 3.55 8.95 -13.12
C TRP A 301 3.42 9.12 -14.64
N SER A 302 2.64 10.11 -15.10
CA SER A 302 2.54 10.41 -16.55
C SER A 302 3.84 10.92 -17.17
N LYS A 303 4.79 11.38 -16.35
CA LYS A 303 6.09 11.91 -16.77
C LYS A 303 7.26 10.99 -16.43
N VAL A 304 6.99 9.90 -15.69
CA VAL A 304 8.04 8.97 -15.28
C VAL A 304 8.20 7.91 -16.38
N GLN A 305 9.40 7.83 -16.93
CA GLN A 305 9.85 6.78 -17.84
C GLN A 305 11.14 6.21 -17.27
N LEU A 306 11.15 4.95 -16.87
CA LEU A 306 12.31 4.29 -16.27
C LEU A 306 13.07 3.39 -17.22
N MET A 307 12.35 2.80 -18.19
CA MET A 307 12.93 2.04 -19.28
C MET A 307 12.36 2.58 -20.59
N GLU A 308 13.19 2.62 -21.63
CA GLU A 308 12.65 2.86 -22.96
C GLU A 308 11.70 1.68 -23.28
N PRO A 309 10.51 1.96 -23.84
CA PRO A 309 9.68 0.88 -24.31
C PRO A 309 10.54 0.06 -25.27
N THR A 310 10.79 -1.19 -24.91
CA THR A 310 11.49 -2.12 -25.79
C THR A 310 10.87 -1.94 -27.16
N LYS A 311 11.65 -1.46 -28.14
CA LYS A 311 11.24 -1.49 -29.53
C LYS A 311 11.03 -2.96 -29.80
N LYS A 312 9.83 -3.47 -29.45
CA LYS A 312 9.36 -4.74 -29.98
C LYS A 312 9.63 -4.57 -31.45
N THR A 313 10.70 -5.21 -31.90
CA THR A 313 10.94 -5.44 -33.29
C THR A 313 9.55 -5.69 -33.84
N LYS A 314 9.09 -4.85 -34.78
CA LYS A 314 7.85 -5.07 -35.47
C LYS A 314 8.03 -6.33 -36.32
N GLU A 315 8.34 -7.43 -35.70
CA GLU A 315 7.83 -8.68 -36.16
C GLU A 315 6.33 -8.53 -35.99
N ASN A 316 5.66 -8.41 -37.12
CA ASN A 316 4.23 -8.56 -37.28
C ASN A 316 3.77 -9.89 -36.65
N ARG A 317 3.84 -10.00 -35.36
CA ARG A 317 2.88 -10.72 -34.54
C ARG A 317 1.80 -9.67 -34.26
N GLU A 318 0.94 -9.39 -35.26
CA GLU A 318 -0.47 -9.44 -34.96
C GLU A 318 -0.64 -10.75 -34.18
N THR A 319 -0.42 -10.70 -32.88
CA THR A 319 -1.10 -11.60 -31.98
C THR A 319 -2.55 -11.26 -32.22
N VAL A 320 -3.13 -11.97 -33.17
CA VAL A 320 -4.57 -12.14 -33.30
C VAL A 320 -4.93 -12.69 -31.95
N ILE A 321 -5.29 -11.76 -31.03
CA ILE A 321 -5.90 -12.17 -29.75
C ILE A 321 -7.11 -12.93 -30.22
N PRO A 322 -7.19 -14.25 -29.97
CA PRO A 322 -8.29 -15.04 -30.48
C PRO A 322 -9.55 -14.36 -29.98
N THR A 323 -10.42 -14.01 -30.90
CA THR A 323 -11.73 -13.46 -30.58
C THR A 323 -12.42 -14.46 -29.69
N PRO A 324 -12.93 -14.05 -28.50
CA PRO A 324 -13.68 -14.93 -27.65
C PRO A 324 -14.80 -15.61 -28.43
N GLN A 325 -14.78 -16.93 -28.47
CA GLN A 325 -15.76 -17.75 -29.19
C GLN A 325 -16.75 -18.36 -28.22
N GLU A 326 -17.90 -18.76 -28.74
CA GLU A 326 -18.88 -19.51 -27.94
C GLU A 326 -18.25 -20.82 -27.46
N GLY A 327 -18.35 -21.08 -26.14
CA GLY A 327 -17.73 -22.24 -25.48
C GLY A 327 -16.35 -21.96 -24.87
N ASP A 328 -15.72 -20.80 -25.14
CA ASP A 328 -14.49 -20.46 -24.46
C ASP A 328 -14.73 -20.28 -22.95
N VAL A 329 -13.87 -20.89 -22.15
CA VAL A 329 -13.91 -20.81 -20.68
C VAL A 329 -12.79 -19.88 -20.21
N TYR A 330 -13.17 -18.87 -19.44
CA TYR A 330 -12.23 -17.97 -18.79
C TYR A 330 -12.24 -18.25 -17.28
N HIS A 331 -11.14 -18.81 -16.81
CA HIS A 331 -10.95 -19.04 -15.37
C HIS A 331 -10.57 -17.73 -14.67
N GLN A 332 -11.16 -17.49 -13.49
CA GLN A 332 -10.89 -16.32 -12.69
C GLN A 332 -11.19 -14.97 -13.40
N ALA A 333 -12.20 -14.93 -14.27
CA ALA A 333 -12.63 -13.68 -14.88
C ALA A 333 -13.08 -12.67 -13.81
N ARG A 334 -12.49 -11.48 -13.83
CA ARG A 334 -12.70 -10.49 -12.78
C ARG A 334 -13.97 -9.69 -13.00
N ILE A 335 -14.80 -9.54 -11.96
CA ILE A 335 -15.96 -8.65 -12.00
C ILE A 335 -15.52 -7.20 -11.93
N VAL A 336 -15.83 -6.44 -12.98
CA VAL A 336 -15.40 -5.05 -13.12
C VAL A 336 -16.44 -4.08 -12.55
N ARG A 337 -17.72 -4.31 -12.84
CA ARG A 337 -18.82 -3.45 -12.40
C ARG A 337 -20.18 -4.13 -12.54
N HIS A 338 -21.15 -3.61 -11.80
CA HIS A 338 -22.55 -3.94 -11.96
C HIS A 338 -23.27 -2.86 -12.81
N LEU A 339 -24.10 -3.32 -13.74
CA LEU A 339 -25.00 -2.48 -14.52
C LEU A 339 -26.37 -2.50 -13.85
N THR A 340 -26.67 -1.52 -13.01
CA THR A 340 -27.88 -1.50 -12.17
C THR A 340 -28.94 -0.50 -12.62
N GLN A 341 -28.61 0.33 -13.63
CA GLN A 341 -29.50 1.38 -14.11
C GLN A 341 -29.93 1.15 -15.56
N GLY A 342 -31.18 1.50 -15.88
CA GLY A 342 -31.74 1.42 -17.23
C GLY A 342 -32.33 0.05 -17.59
N ALA A 343 -32.69 -0.11 -18.88
CA ALA A 343 -33.35 -1.31 -19.41
C ALA A 343 -32.41 -2.55 -19.49
N HIS A 344 -31.10 -2.36 -19.38
CA HIS A 344 -30.12 -3.42 -19.51
C HIS A 344 -29.32 -3.53 -18.19
N GLN A 345 -29.75 -4.46 -17.35
CA GLN A 345 -29.09 -4.77 -16.09
C GLN A 345 -28.23 -6.04 -16.23
N GLY A 346 -27.05 -6.07 -15.60
CA GLY A 346 -26.14 -7.21 -15.68
C GLY A 346 -24.83 -6.97 -14.92
N ILE A 347 -23.94 -7.96 -15.01
CA ILE A 347 -22.62 -7.92 -14.37
C ILE A 347 -21.56 -8.01 -15.47
N VAL A 348 -20.57 -7.10 -15.41
CA VAL A 348 -19.49 -7.02 -16.39
C VAL A 348 -18.27 -7.72 -15.85
N PHE A 349 -17.76 -8.69 -16.60
CA PHE A 349 -16.55 -9.43 -16.34
C PHE A 349 -15.45 -8.97 -17.28
N ARG A 350 -14.23 -8.86 -16.76
CA ARG A 350 -13.03 -8.73 -17.58
C ARG A 350 -12.51 -10.13 -17.90
N LEU A 351 -12.56 -10.50 -19.16
CA LEU A 351 -12.14 -11.80 -19.67
C LEU A 351 -10.62 -11.82 -19.92
N ASP A 352 -10.13 -10.73 -20.51
CA ASP A 352 -8.72 -10.48 -20.79
C ASP A 352 -8.45 -8.95 -20.85
N ASP A 353 -7.24 -8.54 -21.20
CA ASP A 353 -6.83 -7.12 -21.24
C ASP A 353 -7.68 -6.24 -22.18
N LYS A 354 -8.37 -6.84 -23.16
CA LYS A 354 -9.11 -6.11 -24.21
C LYS A 354 -10.59 -6.43 -24.23
N ASN A 355 -11.01 -7.56 -23.66
CA ASN A 355 -12.36 -8.05 -23.77
C ASN A 355 -13.10 -8.02 -22.46
N GLU A 356 -14.34 -7.53 -22.50
CA GLU A 356 -15.29 -7.59 -21.39
C GLU A 356 -16.51 -8.41 -21.82
N GLY A 357 -16.92 -9.35 -20.99
CA GLY A 357 -18.16 -10.11 -21.13
C GLY A 357 -19.25 -9.59 -20.20
N VAL A 358 -20.50 -9.82 -20.52
CA VAL A 358 -21.64 -9.41 -19.71
C VAL A 358 -22.54 -10.60 -19.44
N LEU A 359 -22.77 -10.89 -18.15
CA LEU A 359 -23.82 -11.77 -17.66
C LEU A 359 -25.07 -10.87 -17.45
N TRP A 360 -26.11 -11.07 -18.27
CA TRP A 360 -27.32 -10.26 -18.16
C TRP A 360 -28.24 -10.76 -17.07
N ARG A 361 -29.04 -9.85 -16.49
CA ARG A 361 -30.00 -10.17 -15.42
C ARG A 361 -30.99 -11.29 -15.78
N ASP A 362 -31.42 -11.33 -17.03
CA ASP A 362 -32.33 -12.35 -17.54
C ASP A 362 -31.73 -13.77 -17.60
N GLN A 363 -30.41 -13.88 -17.44
CA GLN A 363 -29.65 -15.14 -17.36
C GLN A 363 -29.37 -15.57 -15.92
N MET A 364 -29.79 -14.79 -14.92
CA MET A 364 -29.62 -15.03 -13.50
C MET A 364 -30.94 -15.35 -12.81
N SER A 365 -30.91 -16.16 -11.77
CA SER A 365 -32.08 -16.32 -10.90
C SER A 365 -32.35 -15.01 -10.12
N VAL A 366 -33.60 -14.83 -9.67
CA VAL A 366 -33.95 -13.66 -8.84
C VAL A 366 -33.11 -13.62 -7.59
N MET A 367 -32.84 -14.77 -6.97
CA MET A 367 -32.03 -14.87 -5.76
C MET A 367 -30.58 -14.46 -5.98
N GLU A 368 -29.97 -14.85 -7.12
CA GLU A 368 -28.60 -14.45 -7.47
C GLU A 368 -28.52 -12.94 -7.74
N TRP A 369 -29.52 -12.38 -8.43
CA TRP A 369 -29.54 -10.95 -8.71
C TRP A 369 -29.71 -10.11 -7.44
N ASP A 370 -30.59 -10.52 -6.54
CA ASP A 370 -30.84 -9.78 -5.30
C ASP A 370 -29.65 -9.84 -4.35
N ASN A 371 -28.84 -10.91 -4.42
CA ASN A 371 -27.63 -11.07 -3.62
C ASN A 371 -26.33 -10.81 -4.40
N LYS A 372 -26.36 -10.19 -5.59
CA LYS A 372 -25.23 -9.97 -6.47
C LYS A 372 -24.06 -9.24 -5.81
N ASP A 373 -24.34 -8.30 -4.89
CA ASP A 373 -23.31 -7.51 -4.22
C ASP A 373 -22.49 -8.34 -3.22
N VAL A 374 -23.01 -9.49 -2.81
CA VAL A 374 -22.36 -10.46 -1.94
C VAL A 374 -21.75 -11.61 -2.75
N LEU A 375 -22.56 -12.24 -3.63
CA LEU A 375 -22.14 -13.42 -4.40
C LEU A 375 -21.19 -13.06 -5.54
N LEU A 376 -21.39 -11.89 -6.16
CA LEU A 376 -20.68 -11.42 -7.34
C LEU A 376 -20.14 -10.01 -7.09
N ALA A 377 -19.42 -9.83 -5.99
CA ALA A 377 -18.86 -8.54 -5.59
C ALA A 377 -17.88 -8.00 -6.64
N VAL A 378 -17.90 -6.70 -6.88
CA VAL A 378 -16.93 -6.04 -7.78
C VAL A 378 -15.51 -6.33 -7.27
N ASN A 379 -14.62 -6.68 -8.18
CA ASN A 379 -13.25 -7.16 -7.97
C ASN A 379 -13.12 -8.61 -7.48
N SER A 380 -14.20 -9.35 -7.26
CA SER A 380 -14.12 -10.81 -7.14
C SER A 380 -13.86 -11.46 -8.50
N ALA A 381 -13.40 -12.70 -8.49
CA ALA A 381 -13.16 -13.48 -9.69
C ALA A 381 -14.12 -14.67 -9.75
N GLN A 382 -14.56 -15.04 -10.94
CA GLN A 382 -15.45 -16.15 -11.20
C GLN A 382 -15.03 -16.84 -12.50
N ASP A 383 -15.26 -18.13 -12.58
CA ASP A 383 -15.11 -18.85 -13.84
C ASP A 383 -16.32 -18.57 -14.71
N VAL A 384 -16.09 -18.21 -15.96
CA VAL A 384 -17.14 -17.88 -16.90
C VAL A 384 -16.93 -18.55 -18.25
N GLU A 385 -18.02 -18.94 -18.90
CA GLU A 385 -18.04 -19.47 -20.26
C GLU A 385 -18.71 -18.46 -21.21
N VAL A 386 -18.14 -18.26 -22.37
CA VAL A 386 -18.71 -17.41 -23.42
C VAL A 386 -19.93 -18.08 -24.03
N THR A 387 -21.07 -17.45 -23.92
CA THR A 387 -22.33 -17.95 -24.51
C THR A 387 -22.64 -17.34 -25.88
N SER A 388 -22.10 -16.19 -26.18
CA SER A 388 -22.12 -15.60 -27.52
C SER A 388 -21.13 -14.46 -27.65
N SER A 389 -20.65 -14.24 -28.87
CA SER A 389 -19.73 -13.19 -29.22
C SER A 389 -20.13 -12.51 -30.53
N THR A 390 -20.27 -11.19 -30.55
CA THR A 390 -20.69 -10.44 -31.74
C THR A 390 -19.90 -9.13 -31.84
N PHE A 391 -19.30 -8.88 -33.00
CA PHE A 391 -18.55 -7.65 -33.23
C PHE A 391 -19.47 -6.46 -33.55
N ASN A 392 -19.41 -5.43 -32.72
CA ASN A 392 -20.12 -4.18 -32.97
C ASN A 392 -19.25 -3.23 -33.80
N LYS A 393 -19.51 -3.20 -35.13
CA LYS A 393 -18.77 -2.38 -36.08
C LYS A 393 -18.78 -0.88 -35.78
N ALA A 394 -19.89 -0.36 -35.26
CA ALA A 394 -20.03 1.06 -34.97
C ALA A 394 -19.18 1.49 -33.75
N LYS A 395 -19.01 0.63 -32.78
CA LYS A 395 -18.25 0.89 -31.57
C LYS A 395 -16.84 0.27 -31.61
N LYS A 396 -16.50 -0.41 -32.70
CA LYS A 396 -15.21 -1.14 -32.88
C LYS A 396 -14.84 -2.03 -31.69
N ARG A 397 -15.83 -2.73 -31.10
CA ARG A 397 -15.61 -3.61 -29.97
C ARG A 397 -16.54 -4.83 -30.03
N TRP A 398 -16.10 -5.91 -29.37
CA TRP A 398 -16.90 -7.11 -29.22
C TRP A 398 -18.01 -6.91 -28.18
N ARG A 399 -19.16 -7.51 -28.43
CA ARG A 399 -20.21 -7.76 -27.44
C ARG A 399 -20.15 -9.23 -27.08
N ILE A 400 -19.79 -9.55 -25.87
CA ILE A 400 -19.59 -10.89 -25.39
C ILE A 400 -20.61 -11.15 -24.28
N LYS A 401 -21.37 -12.21 -24.40
CA LYS A 401 -22.23 -12.70 -23.34
C LYS A 401 -21.54 -13.86 -22.65
N VAL A 402 -21.64 -13.94 -21.34
CA VAL A 402 -21.07 -15.02 -20.53
C VAL A 402 -22.09 -15.59 -19.58
N LYS A 403 -21.85 -16.80 -19.09
CA LYS A 403 -22.52 -17.41 -17.93
C LYS A 403 -21.45 -17.81 -16.91
N THR A 404 -21.80 -17.82 -15.63
CA THR A 404 -20.97 -18.41 -14.57
C THR A 404 -21.04 -19.93 -14.65
N ILE A 405 -19.93 -20.60 -14.37
CA ILE A 405 -19.82 -22.07 -14.33
C ILE A 405 -19.29 -22.56 -12.99
#